data_2acb0051222acbbbd18c3e393ff49104
#
_entry.id   2acb0051222acbbbd18c3e393ff49104
#
_cell.length_a   1.000
_cell.length_b   1.000
_cell.length_c   1.000
_cell.angle_alpha   90.00
_cell.angle_beta   90.00
_cell.angle_gamma   90.00
#
_symmetry.space_group_name_H-M   'P 1'
#
loop_
_entity.id
_entity.type
_entity.pdbx_description
1 polymer ?
#
loop_
_entity_poly.entity_id
_entity_poly.type
_entity_poly.pdbx_seq_one_letter_code
_entity_poly.pdbx_strand_id
1 'polypeptide(L)'
;NEVGEAYAYKADTTAYRNVLDLMLEDSEESIISFAKGFFRHYTFRNGIDNVIALLHSLDIKKYETVIVIPITVAPCACQRMWDYIKTLPNHIQKEYWTNLNVGIIYEENAGFIVKKMIEHKRFDRALDIIYHSSHKNVQFDTTIIEETIIGIIKASDSNLFSRMQYELAKVVYLLDKRED
;
A
#
# COMPACT_ATOMS: atom_id res chain seq x y z
N ASN A 1 -3.33 -16.18 3.48
CA ASN A 1 -3.99 -17.10 4.40
C ASN A 1 -5.15 -17.79 3.68
N GLU A 2 -4.98 -19.06 3.34
CA GLU A 2 -5.91 -19.86 2.54
C GLU A 2 -7.31 -19.97 3.14
N VAL A 3 -7.42 -19.97 4.47
CA VAL A 3 -8.72 -20.06 5.16
C VAL A 3 -9.55 -18.78 4.93
N GLY A 4 -8.93 -17.61 5.07
CA GLY A 4 -9.61 -16.34 4.82
C GLY A 4 -10.03 -16.21 3.36
N GLU A 5 -9.19 -16.65 2.42
CA GLU A 5 -9.48 -16.67 0.99
C GLU A 5 -10.66 -17.60 0.67
N ALA A 6 -10.67 -18.81 1.23
CA ALA A 6 -11.77 -19.77 1.03
C ALA A 6 -13.10 -19.25 1.59
N TYR A 7 -13.08 -18.59 2.75
CA TYR A 7 -14.27 -17.97 3.33
C TYR A 7 -14.81 -16.82 2.48
N ALA A 8 -13.95 -16.00 1.89
CA ALA A 8 -14.33 -14.89 1.04
C ALA A 8 -15.05 -15.32 -0.26
N TYR A 9 -14.87 -16.56 -0.69
CA TYR A 9 -15.41 -17.05 -1.96
C TYR A 9 -16.94 -17.00 -2.04
N LYS A 10 -17.65 -17.18 -0.91
CA LYS A 10 -19.12 -17.12 -0.82
C LYS A 10 -19.62 -15.94 0.02
N ALA A 11 -18.72 -15.09 0.46
CA ALA A 11 -19.03 -14.00 1.37
C ALA A 11 -19.85 -12.88 0.69
N ASP A 12 -20.79 -12.36 1.44
CA ASP A 12 -21.56 -11.14 1.12
C ASP A 12 -21.08 -9.95 1.94
N THR A 13 -21.81 -8.84 1.88
CA THR A 13 -21.51 -7.63 2.65
C THR A 13 -21.66 -7.82 4.16
N THR A 14 -22.51 -8.76 4.60
CA THR A 14 -22.68 -9.12 6.00
C THR A 14 -21.42 -9.81 6.53
N ALA A 15 -20.91 -10.79 5.76
CA ALA A 15 -19.67 -11.47 6.11
C ALA A 15 -18.49 -10.49 6.20
N TYR A 16 -18.44 -9.47 5.33
CA TYR A 16 -17.41 -8.43 5.41
C TYR A 16 -17.44 -7.67 6.74
N ARG A 17 -18.65 -7.26 7.17
CA ARG A 17 -18.83 -6.58 8.47
C ARG A 17 -18.50 -7.51 9.65
N ASN A 18 -18.92 -8.76 9.59
CA ASN A 18 -18.62 -9.75 10.65
C ASN A 18 -17.11 -9.95 10.84
N VAL A 19 -16.33 -9.92 9.75
CA VAL A 19 -14.86 -10.01 9.86
C VAL A 19 -14.28 -8.74 10.50
N LEU A 20 -14.82 -7.57 10.22
CA LEU A 20 -14.43 -6.33 10.91
C LEU A 20 -14.79 -6.38 12.40
N ASP A 21 -15.99 -6.86 12.73
CA ASP A 21 -16.45 -7.01 14.13
C ASP A 21 -15.55 -8.01 14.88
N LEU A 22 -15.22 -9.14 14.26
CA LEU A 22 -14.29 -10.12 14.82
C LEU A 22 -12.92 -9.51 15.17
N MET A 23 -12.40 -8.63 14.29
CA MET A 23 -11.12 -7.95 14.53
C MET A 23 -11.20 -6.90 15.66
N LEU A 24 -12.38 -6.35 15.93
CA LEU A 24 -12.60 -5.46 17.07
C LEU A 24 -12.64 -6.23 18.39
N GLU A 25 -13.18 -7.45 18.36
CA GLU A 25 -13.29 -8.32 19.54
C GLU A 25 -11.97 -9.00 19.88
N ASP A 26 -11.20 -9.35 18.87
CA ASP A 26 -9.95 -10.09 19.03
C ASP A 26 -8.88 -9.62 18.02
N SER A 27 -7.76 -9.17 18.57
CA SER A 27 -6.60 -8.68 17.80
C SER A 27 -5.45 -9.69 17.71
N GLU A 28 -5.71 -10.98 17.95
CA GLU A 28 -4.69 -12.02 17.77
C GLU A 28 -4.15 -12.05 16.32
N GLU A 29 -2.87 -12.36 16.17
CA GLU A 29 -2.20 -12.40 14.88
C GLU A 29 -2.87 -13.37 13.91
N SER A 30 -3.43 -14.46 14.40
CA SER A 30 -4.22 -15.44 13.64
C SER A 30 -5.46 -14.82 13.00
N ILE A 31 -6.19 -14.00 13.74
CA ILE A 31 -7.39 -13.27 13.28
C ILE A 31 -7.00 -12.21 12.25
N ILE A 32 -5.96 -11.44 12.54
CA ILE A 32 -5.45 -10.43 11.60
C ILE A 32 -4.98 -11.08 10.29
N SER A 33 -4.30 -12.21 10.37
CA SER A 33 -3.84 -12.96 9.19
C SER A 33 -5.03 -13.51 8.38
N PHE A 34 -6.04 -14.06 9.04
CA PHE A 34 -7.29 -14.48 8.42
C PHE A 34 -7.98 -13.31 7.71
N ALA A 35 -8.16 -12.18 8.38
CA ALA A 35 -8.82 -10.99 7.86
C ALA A 35 -8.09 -10.43 6.62
N LYS A 36 -6.76 -10.38 6.62
CA LYS A 36 -5.96 -9.97 5.47
C LYS A 36 -6.22 -10.85 4.24
N GLY A 37 -6.26 -12.18 4.40
CA GLY A 37 -6.59 -13.12 3.35
C GLY A 37 -8.02 -12.90 2.83
N PHE A 38 -8.98 -12.78 3.76
CA PHE A 38 -10.38 -12.52 3.45
C PHE A 38 -10.58 -11.23 2.64
N PHE A 39 -10.11 -10.09 3.13
CA PHE A 39 -10.34 -8.80 2.47
C PHE A 39 -9.67 -8.71 1.10
N ARG A 40 -8.46 -9.28 0.96
CA ARG A 40 -7.79 -9.35 -0.34
C ARG A 40 -8.64 -10.11 -1.36
N HIS A 41 -9.10 -11.29 -0.99
CA HIS A 41 -9.87 -12.15 -1.90
C HIS A 41 -11.27 -11.60 -2.16
N TYR A 42 -11.91 -11.03 -1.13
CA TYR A 42 -13.19 -10.34 -1.26
C TYR A 42 -13.10 -9.19 -2.27
N THR A 43 -12.05 -8.36 -2.19
CA THR A 43 -11.82 -7.25 -3.12
C THR A 43 -11.57 -7.75 -4.54
N PHE A 44 -10.75 -8.79 -4.68
CA PHE A 44 -10.48 -9.38 -5.99
C PHE A 44 -11.75 -9.89 -6.68
N ARG A 45 -12.63 -10.52 -5.92
CA ARG A 45 -13.87 -11.11 -6.44
C ARG A 45 -14.94 -10.07 -6.75
N ASN A 46 -15.15 -9.11 -5.86
CA ASN A 46 -16.27 -8.17 -5.96
C ASN A 46 -15.89 -6.88 -6.72
N GLY A 47 -14.62 -6.65 -6.97
CA GLY A 47 -14.10 -5.44 -7.59
C GLY A 47 -14.00 -4.26 -6.61
N ILE A 48 -13.11 -3.35 -6.94
CA ILE A 48 -12.77 -2.22 -6.07
C ILE A 48 -13.95 -1.27 -5.84
N ASP A 49 -14.80 -1.06 -6.84
CA ASP A 49 -15.94 -0.13 -6.73
C ASP A 49 -16.98 -0.60 -5.71
N ASN A 50 -17.28 -1.90 -5.71
CA ASN A 50 -18.20 -2.49 -4.75
C ASN A 50 -17.64 -2.44 -3.33
N VAL A 51 -16.33 -2.64 -3.19
CA VAL A 51 -15.65 -2.53 -1.89
C VAL A 51 -15.66 -1.08 -1.40
N ILE A 52 -15.39 -0.10 -2.24
CA ILE A 52 -15.45 1.32 -1.87
C ILE A 52 -16.88 1.73 -1.48
N ALA A 53 -17.90 1.26 -2.22
CA ALA A 53 -19.30 1.51 -1.86
C ALA A 53 -19.65 0.90 -0.49
N LEU A 54 -19.17 -0.31 -0.20
CA LEU A 54 -19.31 -0.93 1.10
C LEU A 54 -18.59 -0.14 2.20
N LEU A 55 -17.34 0.26 1.97
CA LEU A 55 -16.56 1.06 2.92
C LEU A 55 -17.25 2.40 3.25
N HIS A 56 -17.86 3.07 2.26
CA HIS A 56 -18.68 4.29 2.51
C HIS A 56 -19.91 4.01 3.36
N SER A 57 -20.43 2.79 3.39
CA SER A 57 -21.59 2.40 4.21
C SER A 57 -21.23 2.04 5.65
N LEU A 58 -19.95 2.00 6.00
CA LEU A 58 -19.49 1.67 7.35
C LEU A 58 -19.53 2.88 8.28
N ASP A 59 -19.80 2.63 9.55
CA ASP A 59 -19.53 3.59 10.60
C ASP A 59 -18.03 3.64 10.88
N ILE A 60 -17.34 4.61 10.30
CA ILE A 60 -15.88 4.75 10.43
C ILE A 60 -15.46 4.91 11.89
N LYS A 61 -16.25 5.55 12.73
CA LYS A 61 -15.94 5.69 14.16
C LYS A 61 -15.90 4.35 14.87
N LYS A 62 -16.83 3.44 14.53
CA LYS A 62 -16.84 2.07 15.06
C LYS A 62 -15.61 1.28 14.65
N TYR A 63 -15.19 1.41 13.39
CA TYR A 63 -14.12 0.57 12.80
C TYR A 63 -12.77 1.27 12.73
N GLU A 64 -12.59 2.42 13.38
CA GLU A 64 -11.40 3.28 13.27
C GLU A 64 -10.09 2.54 13.48
N THR A 65 -10.04 1.59 14.42
CA THR A 65 -8.83 0.83 14.76
C THR A 65 -8.50 -0.32 13.82
N VAL A 66 -9.46 -0.80 13.04
CA VAL A 66 -9.30 -1.99 12.18
C VAL A 66 -9.43 -1.70 10.69
N ILE A 67 -10.01 -0.55 10.31
CA ILE A 67 -10.30 -0.20 8.92
C ILE A 67 -9.06 -0.13 8.03
N VAL A 68 -7.89 0.12 8.61
CA VAL A 68 -6.62 0.19 7.87
C VAL A 68 -6.29 -1.15 7.21
N ILE A 69 -6.66 -2.27 7.82
CA ILE A 69 -6.36 -3.60 7.29
C ILE A 69 -7.05 -3.83 5.92
N PRO A 70 -8.39 -3.74 5.80
CA PRO A 70 -9.04 -3.96 4.51
C PRO A 70 -8.59 -2.99 3.41
N ILE A 71 -8.33 -1.73 3.75
CA ILE A 71 -7.92 -0.74 2.74
C ILE A 71 -6.46 -0.91 2.29
N THR A 72 -5.57 -1.45 3.12
CA THR A 72 -4.15 -1.68 2.77
C THR A 72 -3.90 -2.99 2.04
N VAL A 73 -4.76 -4.00 2.22
CA VAL A 73 -4.63 -5.29 1.55
C VAL A 73 -5.40 -5.35 0.23
N ALA A 74 -6.24 -4.35 -0.06
CA ALA A 74 -6.89 -4.24 -1.36
C ALA A 74 -5.83 -4.26 -2.48
N PRO A 75 -5.96 -5.16 -3.47
CA PRO A 75 -4.90 -5.38 -4.46
C PRO A 75 -4.67 -4.21 -5.43
N CYS A 76 -5.46 -3.15 -5.31
CA CYS A 76 -5.44 -2.04 -6.25
C CYS A 76 -5.00 -0.74 -5.56
N ALA A 77 -3.73 -0.38 -5.74
CA ALA A 77 -3.30 1.01 -5.59
C ALA A 77 -3.85 1.82 -6.77
N CYS A 78 -5.06 2.32 -6.67
CA CYS A 78 -5.74 3.05 -7.74
C CYS A 78 -6.33 4.37 -7.24
N GLN A 79 -6.54 5.30 -8.18
CA GLN A 79 -7.05 6.64 -7.88
C GLN A 79 -8.36 6.61 -7.07
N ARG A 80 -9.28 5.70 -7.38
CA ARG A 80 -10.57 5.56 -6.68
C ARG A 80 -10.40 5.25 -5.19
N MET A 81 -9.49 4.32 -4.85
CA MET A 81 -9.18 4.02 -3.45
C MET A 81 -8.56 5.24 -2.77
N TRP A 82 -7.65 5.95 -3.43
CA TRP A 82 -7.02 7.14 -2.84
C TRP A 82 -8.02 8.28 -2.63
N ASP A 83 -9.00 8.44 -3.51
CA ASP A 83 -10.07 9.41 -3.32
C ASP A 83 -10.94 9.05 -2.12
N TYR A 84 -11.23 7.77 -1.91
CA TYR A 84 -11.87 7.32 -0.67
C TYR A 84 -10.98 7.58 0.56
N ILE A 85 -9.68 7.24 0.52
CA ILE A 85 -8.75 7.48 1.64
C ILE A 85 -8.71 8.95 2.05
N LYS A 86 -8.75 9.88 1.10
CA LYS A 86 -8.78 11.33 1.38
C LYS A 86 -10.01 11.77 2.20
N THR A 87 -11.09 10.99 2.21
CA THR A 87 -12.30 11.28 3.01
C THR A 87 -12.19 10.83 4.46
N LEU A 88 -11.19 10.00 4.77
CA LEU A 88 -10.98 9.43 6.11
C LEU A 88 -10.22 10.41 7.04
N PRO A 89 -10.31 10.23 8.37
CA PRO A 89 -9.50 10.97 9.33
C PRO A 89 -7.99 10.92 9.03
N ASN A 90 -7.27 12.01 9.31
CA ASN A 90 -5.86 12.15 8.96
C ASN A 90 -4.96 11.04 9.51
N HIS A 91 -5.24 10.54 10.72
CA HIS A 91 -4.45 9.45 11.31
C HIS A 91 -4.64 8.15 10.54
N ILE A 92 -5.86 7.83 10.06
CA ILE A 92 -6.11 6.66 9.21
C ILE A 92 -5.42 6.82 7.85
N GLN A 93 -5.47 8.01 7.25
CA GLN A 93 -4.74 8.29 6.01
C GLN A 93 -3.24 8.04 6.19
N LYS A 94 -2.65 8.56 7.28
CA LYS A 94 -1.23 8.35 7.60
C LYS A 94 -0.92 6.87 7.77
N GLU A 95 -1.74 6.15 8.51
CA GLU A 95 -1.56 4.72 8.75
C GLU A 95 -1.69 3.89 7.47
N TYR A 96 -2.65 4.24 6.59
CA TYR A 96 -2.74 3.64 5.25
C TYR A 96 -1.44 3.76 4.48
N TRP A 97 -0.88 4.96 4.33
CA TRP A 97 0.34 5.19 3.56
C TRP A 97 1.57 4.54 4.21
N THR A 98 1.59 4.47 5.55
CA THR A 98 2.65 3.80 6.30
C THR A 98 2.63 2.29 6.10
N ASN A 99 1.45 1.67 5.99
CA ASN A 99 1.29 0.23 5.92
C ASN A 99 1.00 -0.29 4.50
N LEU A 100 0.75 0.59 3.53
CA LEU A 100 0.45 0.19 2.15
C LEU A 100 1.55 -0.71 1.60
N ASN A 101 1.17 -1.94 1.26
CA ASN A 101 2.04 -2.85 0.55
C ASN A 101 1.70 -2.81 -0.95
N VAL A 102 2.51 -2.09 -1.71
CA VAL A 102 2.28 -1.87 -3.14
C VAL A 102 2.79 -3.08 -3.90
N GLY A 103 1.88 -4.02 -4.23
CA GLY A 103 2.25 -5.22 -4.99
C GLY A 103 2.32 -4.98 -6.50
N ILE A 104 1.28 -4.39 -7.07
CA ILE A 104 1.21 -4.08 -8.50
C ILE A 104 0.98 -2.58 -8.66
N ILE A 105 1.92 -1.93 -9.31
CA ILE A 105 1.84 -0.51 -9.64
C ILE A 105 1.59 -0.39 -11.14
N TYR A 106 0.52 0.30 -11.49
CA TYR A 106 0.31 0.74 -12.85
C TYR A 106 1.25 1.92 -13.13
N GLU A 107 1.88 1.92 -14.28
CA GLU A 107 2.92 2.89 -14.67
C GLU A 107 2.46 4.34 -14.51
N GLU A 108 1.21 4.63 -14.86
CA GLU A 108 0.57 5.94 -14.73
C GLU A 108 0.50 6.48 -13.29
N ASN A 109 0.54 5.60 -12.31
CA ASN A 109 0.41 5.94 -10.90
C ASN A 109 1.74 5.93 -10.13
N ALA A 110 2.81 5.44 -10.75
CA ALA A 110 4.09 5.25 -10.08
C ALA A 110 4.63 6.55 -9.44
N GLY A 111 4.61 7.66 -10.20
CA GLY A 111 5.10 8.96 -9.70
C GLY A 111 4.32 9.47 -8.49
N PHE A 112 2.99 9.31 -8.48
CA PHE A 112 2.17 9.71 -7.34
C PHE A 112 2.47 8.86 -6.10
N ILE A 113 2.60 7.54 -6.28
CA ILE A 113 2.87 6.63 -5.16
C ILE A 113 4.25 6.90 -4.58
N VAL A 114 5.28 7.09 -5.42
CA VAL A 114 6.63 7.42 -4.96
C VAL A 114 6.62 8.67 -4.09
N LYS A 115 5.96 9.76 -4.52
CA LYS A 115 5.81 10.98 -3.70
C LYS A 115 5.18 10.68 -2.36
N LYS A 116 4.12 9.87 -2.32
CA LYS A 116 3.46 9.46 -1.06
C LYS A 116 4.37 8.61 -0.17
N MET A 117 5.17 7.71 -0.74
CA MET A 117 6.16 6.94 0.03
C MET A 117 7.21 7.87 0.67
N ILE A 118 7.70 8.86 -0.07
CA ILE A 118 8.64 9.88 0.44
C ILE A 118 8.01 10.71 1.56
N GLU A 119 6.79 11.25 1.36
CA GLU A 119 6.05 12.01 2.37
C GLU A 119 5.91 11.25 3.70
N HIS A 120 5.76 9.92 3.61
CA HIS A 120 5.62 9.03 4.76
C HIS A 120 6.94 8.36 5.19
N LYS A 121 8.09 8.85 4.71
CA LYS A 121 9.45 8.38 5.04
C LYS A 121 9.70 6.91 4.74
N ARG A 122 8.98 6.35 3.78
CA ARG A 122 9.16 4.99 3.28
C ARG A 122 10.06 4.98 2.05
N PHE A 123 11.27 5.44 2.25
CA PHE A 123 12.25 5.60 1.17
C PHE A 123 12.65 4.28 0.53
N ASP A 124 12.66 3.19 1.31
CA ASP A 124 12.85 1.82 0.83
C ASP A 124 11.82 1.47 -0.25
N ARG A 125 10.55 1.72 0.03
CA ARG A 125 9.46 1.45 -0.91
C ARG A 125 9.46 2.40 -2.10
N ALA A 126 9.81 3.66 -1.87
CA ALA A 126 9.98 4.62 -2.97
C ALA A 126 11.05 4.13 -3.96
N LEU A 127 12.21 3.66 -3.46
CA LEU A 127 13.27 3.11 -4.29
C LEU A 127 12.84 1.84 -5.05
N ASP A 128 12.18 0.89 -4.38
CA ASP A 128 11.64 -0.32 -5.01
C ASP A 128 10.74 0.05 -6.21
N ILE A 129 9.87 1.05 -6.04
CA ILE A 129 8.94 1.49 -7.08
C ILE A 129 9.70 2.13 -8.25
N ILE A 130 10.64 3.03 -7.95
CA ILE A 130 11.47 3.68 -8.97
C ILE A 130 12.24 2.62 -9.77
N TYR A 131 12.90 1.68 -9.08
CA TYR A 131 13.66 0.61 -9.71
C TYR A 131 12.79 -0.25 -10.63
N HIS A 132 11.68 -0.79 -10.15
CA HIS A 132 10.81 -1.66 -10.93
C HIS A 132 10.11 -0.95 -12.08
N SER A 133 9.72 0.32 -11.87
CA SER A 133 9.04 1.10 -12.92
C SER A 133 10.00 1.59 -14.00
N SER A 134 11.27 1.81 -13.68
CA SER A 134 12.28 2.20 -14.67
C SER A 134 12.53 1.09 -15.70
N HIS A 135 12.40 -0.19 -15.32
CA HIS A 135 12.46 -1.31 -16.26
C HIS A 135 11.30 -1.34 -17.26
N LYS A 136 10.23 -0.59 -16.98
CA LYS A 136 9.08 -0.42 -17.85
C LYS A 136 9.07 0.94 -18.58
N ASN A 137 10.22 1.61 -18.63
CA ASN A 137 10.41 2.92 -19.25
C ASN A 137 9.64 4.07 -18.57
N VAL A 138 9.20 3.92 -17.32
CA VAL A 138 8.64 5.04 -16.55
C VAL A 138 9.78 5.96 -16.14
N GLN A 139 9.66 7.24 -16.50
CA GLN A 139 10.62 8.26 -16.11
C GLN A 139 10.17 8.98 -14.85
N PHE A 140 11.08 9.14 -13.92
CA PHE A 140 10.87 9.94 -12.70
C PHE A 140 11.67 11.24 -12.80
N ASP A 141 11.16 12.28 -12.18
CA ASP A 141 11.90 13.51 -11.99
C ASP A 141 13.19 13.23 -11.17
N THR A 142 14.31 13.81 -11.60
CA THR A 142 15.61 13.67 -10.93
C THR A 142 15.53 14.03 -9.46
N THR A 143 14.79 15.08 -9.13
CA THR A 143 14.59 15.54 -7.73
C THR A 143 13.92 14.49 -6.85
N ILE A 144 12.98 13.71 -7.39
CA ILE A 144 12.32 12.61 -6.66
C ILE A 144 13.30 11.49 -6.35
N ILE A 145 14.16 11.17 -7.31
CA ILE A 145 15.18 10.13 -7.13
C ILE A 145 16.21 10.57 -6.10
N GLU A 146 16.71 11.79 -6.21
CA GLU A 146 17.67 12.38 -5.25
C GLU A 146 17.08 12.40 -3.83
N GLU A 147 15.84 12.87 -3.68
CA GLU A 147 15.16 12.92 -2.38
C GLU A 147 15.03 11.52 -1.77
N THR A 148 14.72 10.52 -2.59
CA THR A 148 14.64 9.12 -2.15
C THR A 148 15.99 8.61 -1.65
N ILE A 149 17.06 8.83 -2.42
CA ILE A 149 18.44 8.41 -2.06
C ILE A 149 18.88 9.10 -0.78
N ILE A 150 18.71 10.42 -0.69
CA ILE A 150 19.07 11.22 0.50
C ILE A 150 18.28 10.71 1.72
N GLY A 151 17.02 10.39 1.54
CA GLY A 151 16.16 9.84 2.59
C GLY A 151 16.67 8.51 3.15
N ILE A 152 17.12 7.60 2.28
CA ILE A 152 17.72 6.31 2.66
C ILE A 152 19.03 6.54 3.44
N ILE A 153 19.89 7.41 2.93
CA ILE A 153 21.18 7.72 3.60
C ILE A 153 20.93 8.32 4.99
N LYS A 154 19.97 9.23 5.12
CA LYS A 154 19.65 9.89 6.40
C LYS A 154 18.92 8.99 7.40
N ALA A 155 18.25 7.94 6.93
CA ALA A 155 17.59 7.00 7.82
C ALA A 155 18.54 6.20 8.71
N SER A 156 19.86 6.25 8.43
CA SER A 156 20.95 5.68 9.26
C SER A 156 20.80 4.20 9.60
N ASP A 157 19.96 3.46 8.88
CA ASP A 157 19.82 2.03 9.06
C ASP A 157 20.82 1.32 8.12
N SER A 158 21.96 0.90 8.70
CA SER A 158 23.00 0.18 7.96
C SER A 158 22.49 -1.11 7.30
N ASN A 159 21.49 -1.77 7.90
CA ASN A 159 20.87 -2.96 7.35
C ASN A 159 20.01 -2.62 6.14
N LEU A 160 19.26 -1.52 6.20
CA LEU A 160 18.46 -1.04 5.08
C LEU A 160 19.36 -0.69 3.89
N PHE A 161 20.42 0.08 4.13
CA PHE A 161 21.39 0.46 3.09
C PHE A 161 22.03 -0.78 2.44
N SER A 162 22.48 -1.75 3.24
CA SER A 162 23.08 -2.99 2.73
C SER A 162 22.11 -3.82 1.88
N ARG A 163 20.84 -3.87 2.27
CA ARG A 163 19.80 -4.59 1.50
C ARG A 163 19.47 -3.93 0.17
N MET A 164 19.58 -2.62 0.08
CA MET A 164 19.17 -1.83 -1.09
C MET A 164 20.34 -1.40 -1.98
N GLN A 165 21.56 -1.90 -1.73
CA GLN A 165 22.75 -1.52 -2.50
C GLN A 165 22.59 -1.75 -3.99
N TYR A 166 21.96 -2.86 -4.38
CA TYR A 166 21.78 -3.21 -5.79
C TYR A 166 20.81 -2.26 -6.49
N GLU A 167 19.66 -2.00 -5.89
CA GLU A 167 18.65 -1.08 -6.42
C GLU A 167 19.19 0.34 -6.48
N LEU A 168 19.89 0.78 -5.44
CA LEU A 168 20.57 2.09 -5.39
C LEU A 168 21.57 2.24 -6.52
N ALA A 169 22.47 1.26 -6.72
CA ALA A 169 23.46 1.30 -7.79
C ALA A 169 22.82 1.40 -9.17
N LYS A 170 21.71 0.67 -9.39
CA LYS A 170 20.97 0.70 -10.66
C LYS A 170 20.26 2.03 -10.88
N VAL A 171 19.63 2.58 -9.85
CA VAL A 171 18.94 3.87 -9.95
C VAL A 171 19.93 5.02 -10.18
N VAL A 172 21.09 5.00 -9.50
CA VAL A 172 22.18 5.98 -9.74
C VAL A 172 22.70 5.86 -11.18
N TYR A 173 22.91 4.65 -11.69
CA TYR A 173 23.32 4.44 -13.08
C TYR A 173 22.29 4.97 -14.10
N LEU A 174 21.00 4.93 -13.77
CA LEU A 174 19.94 5.49 -14.62
C LEU A 174 19.96 7.03 -14.61
N LEU A 175 20.40 7.65 -13.51
CA LEU A 175 20.61 9.12 -13.47
C LEU A 175 21.78 9.53 -14.35
N ASP A 176 22.91 8.85 -14.23
CA ASP A 176 24.13 9.13 -14.98
C ASP A 176 23.92 9.10 -16.50
N LYS A 177 23.13 8.14 -16.97
CA LYS A 177 22.76 8.02 -18.40
C LYS A 177 21.81 9.11 -18.93
N ARG A 178 21.27 9.97 -18.08
CA ARG A 178 20.36 11.06 -18.51
C ARG A 178 21.07 12.36 -18.75
N GLU A 179 22.33 12.46 -18.36
CA GLU A 179 23.17 13.66 -18.57
C GLU A 179 23.90 13.64 -19.94
N ASP A 180 23.85 12.51 -20.67
CA ASP A 180 24.39 12.35 -22.02
C ASP A 180 23.26 12.48 -23.11
#